data_dfdc6fc73360c477aef66246311d6afc
#
_entry.id   dfdc6fc73360c477aef66246311d6afc
#
_cell.length_a   1.000
_cell.length_b   1.000
_cell.length_c   1.000
_cell.angle_alpha   90.00
_cell.angle_beta   90.00
_cell.angle_gamma   90.00
#
_symmetry.space_group_name_H-M   'P 1'
#
loop_
_entity.id
_entity.type
_entity.pdbx_description
1 polymer ?
#
loop_
_entity_poly.entity_id
_entity_poly.type
_entity_poly.pdbx_seq_one_letter_code
_entity_poly.pdbx_strand_id
1 'polypeptide(L)'
;YRPLIICMGMGTFMGDHEGHSVLADYLSSIALRRSRCVICCAGNEGNAAHHYEGSSRAGQTEAVEIRVDERETGFVMELWGKIPDRHAILIRTPGGEITPQVDFRERDVREFSFVYENTKIQVGHVLVEQRSGEELIFFRFLDPAPGVFTIYVTAMGTGSQENQDSFHMWLPLKEFLRGETYFLRPSPYTTILEPGNAREIITVSAYDDRNGSFYTSSGRGYTRQGLVKPDFSAPGVSISTALGKQTGTSLSAAISAGAAA
;
A
#
# COMPACT_ATOMS: atom_id res chain seq x y z
N TYR A 1 -14.41 -28.11 21.85
CA TYR A 1 -13.89 -27.26 20.77
C TYR A 1 -12.42 -27.01 21.03
N ARG A 2 -11.55 -27.35 20.07
CA ARG A 2 -10.12 -27.00 20.17
C ARG A 2 -9.94 -25.53 19.73
N PRO A 3 -9.15 -24.71 20.44
CA PRO A 3 -8.81 -23.36 19.96
C PRO A 3 -8.03 -23.44 18.66
N LEU A 4 -8.18 -22.43 17.80
CA LEU A 4 -7.45 -22.30 16.55
C LEU A 4 -6.80 -20.93 16.48
N ILE A 5 -5.49 -20.93 16.22
CA ILE A 5 -4.73 -19.73 15.93
C ILE A 5 -4.23 -19.81 14.50
N ILE A 6 -4.51 -18.77 13.72
CA ILE A 6 -4.01 -18.59 12.35
C ILE A 6 -2.93 -17.53 12.41
N CYS A 7 -1.73 -17.88 11.98
CA CYS A 7 -0.61 -16.94 11.84
C CYS A 7 -0.34 -16.66 10.37
N MET A 8 -0.45 -15.38 9.97
CA MET A 8 -0.17 -14.91 8.61
C MET A 8 1.12 -14.08 8.62
N GLY A 9 2.22 -14.70 8.20
CA GLY A 9 3.53 -14.04 8.05
C GLY A 9 3.75 -13.37 6.70
N MET A 10 2.69 -13.12 5.94
CA MET A 10 2.72 -12.51 4.61
C MET A 10 1.56 -11.53 4.44
N GLY A 11 1.66 -10.68 3.42
CA GLY A 11 0.61 -9.73 3.06
C GLY A 11 0.91 -9.05 1.72
N THR A 12 0.12 -8.06 1.37
CA THR A 12 0.26 -7.28 0.14
C THR A 12 0.08 -5.79 0.41
N PHE A 13 0.66 -4.96 -0.46
CA PHE A 13 0.39 -3.52 -0.53
C PHE A 13 -0.70 -3.17 -1.55
N MET A 14 -1.30 -4.16 -2.21
CA MET A 14 -2.43 -3.94 -3.10
C MET A 14 -3.72 -4.06 -2.28
N GLY A 15 -4.63 -3.12 -2.49
CA GLY A 15 -5.91 -3.03 -1.79
C GLY A 15 -6.16 -1.67 -1.14
N ASP A 16 -7.32 -1.51 -0.54
CA ASP A 16 -7.80 -0.24 0.03
C ASP A 16 -7.10 0.19 1.34
N HIS A 17 -6.32 -0.68 1.94
CA HIS A 17 -5.67 -0.48 3.25
C HIS A 17 -6.64 -0.15 4.40
N GLU A 18 -7.87 -0.63 4.27
CA GLU A 18 -8.94 -0.50 5.26
C GLU A 18 -9.50 -1.86 5.72
N GLY A 19 -8.97 -2.95 5.14
CA GLY A 19 -9.33 -4.31 5.50
C GLY A 19 -10.58 -4.85 4.80
N HIS A 20 -10.94 -4.32 3.62
CA HIS A 20 -12.10 -4.79 2.84
C HIS A 20 -11.72 -5.82 1.77
N SER A 21 -10.49 -6.29 1.73
CA SER A 21 -10.10 -7.34 0.80
C SER A 21 -10.85 -8.65 1.09
N VAL A 22 -11.02 -9.49 0.07
CA VAL A 22 -11.67 -10.82 0.22
C VAL A 22 -10.99 -11.64 1.32
N LEU A 23 -9.66 -11.57 1.39
CA LEU A 23 -8.89 -12.29 2.40
C LEU A 23 -9.12 -11.71 3.80
N ALA A 24 -9.14 -10.38 3.93
CA ALA A 24 -9.39 -9.69 5.19
C ALA A 24 -10.79 -10.03 5.74
N ASP A 25 -11.82 -9.97 4.91
CA ASP A 25 -13.19 -10.34 5.30
C ASP A 25 -13.29 -11.81 5.74
N TYR A 26 -12.66 -12.71 4.98
CA TYR A 26 -12.67 -14.13 5.33
C TYR A 26 -11.99 -14.39 6.69
N LEU A 27 -10.80 -13.82 6.90
CA LEU A 27 -10.06 -13.97 8.16
C LEU A 27 -10.78 -13.28 9.33
N SER A 28 -11.37 -12.12 9.12
CA SER A 28 -12.21 -11.43 10.10
C SER A 28 -13.40 -12.30 10.51
N SER A 29 -14.07 -12.95 9.55
CA SER A 29 -15.17 -13.88 9.82
C SER A 29 -14.76 -15.07 10.69
N ILE A 30 -13.49 -15.47 10.60
CA ILE A 30 -12.91 -16.52 11.46
C ILE A 30 -12.59 -15.95 12.83
N ALA A 31 -11.93 -14.79 12.90
CA ALA A 31 -11.52 -14.15 14.16
C ALA A 31 -12.70 -13.85 15.09
N LEU A 32 -13.86 -13.51 14.53
CA LEU A 32 -15.09 -13.25 15.28
C LEU A 32 -15.70 -14.52 15.93
N ARG A 33 -15.23 -15.70 15.59
CA ARG A 33 -15.75 -16.95 16.18
C ARG A 33 -15.05 -17.24 17.50
N ARG A 34 -15.81 -17.74 18.48
CA ARG A 34 -15.26 -18.13 19.78
C ARG A 34 -14.09 -19.11 19.64
N SER A 35 -13.05 -18.93 20.44
CA SER A 35 -11.82 -19.74 20.45
C SER A 35 -11.07 -19.71 19.11
N ARG A 36 -11.15 -18.61 18.39
CA ARG A 36 -10.39 -18.35 17.17
C ARG A 36 -9.57 -17.08 17.34
N CYS A 37 -8.37 -17.08 16.79
CA CYS A 37 -7.49 -15.93 16.75
C CYS A 37 -6.79 -15.88 15.39
N VAL A 38 -6.71 -14.70 14.79
CA VAL A 38 -5.94 -14.45 13.57
C VAL A 38 -4.90 -13.40 13.88
N ILE A 39 -3.64 -13.74 13.64
CA ILE A 39 -2.48 -12.86 13.89
C ILE A 39 -1.75 -12.65 12.57
N CYS A 40 -1.58 -11.39 12.17
CA CYS A 40 -0.89 -10.99 10.96
C CYS A 40 0.36 -10.16 11.26
N CYS A 41 1.34 -10.23 10.38
CA CYS A 41 2.49 -9.32 10.43
C CYS A 41 2.10 -7.92 9.91
N ALA A 42 2.73 -6.87 10.45
CA ALA A 42 2.53 -5.51 9.98
C ALA A 42 3.17 -5.25 8.61
N GLY A 43 4.13 -6.09 8.19
CA GLY A 43 4.91 -5.89 6.98
C GLY A 43 6.27 -5.23 7.23
N ASN A 44 7.10 -5.19 6.18
CA ASN A 44 8.46 -4.69 6.27
C ASN A 44 8.73 -3.49 5.32
N GLU A 45 7.68 -2.72 5.02
CA GLU A 45 7.71 -1.62 4.05
C GLU A 45 7.78 -0.21 4.69
N GLY A 46 7.85 -0.13 6.02
CA GLY A 46 7.81 1.15 6.76
C GLY A 46 8.90 2.17 6.39
N ASN A 47 9.98 1.74 5.77
CA ASN A 47 11.06 2.59 5.26
C ASN A 47 11.41 2.32 3.78
N ALA A 48 10.57 1.57 3.07
CA ALA A 48 10.81 1.24 1.65
C ALA A 48 10.48 2.40 0.69
N ALA A 49 9.86 3.47 1.18
CA ALA A 49 9.40 4.60 0.36
C ALA A 49 8.36 4.19 -0.70
N HIS A 50 7.55 3.19 -0.41
CA HIS A 50 6.54 2.63 -1.32
C HIS A 50 5.12 3.16 -1.07
N HIS A 51 4.95 4.09 -0.14
CA HIS A 51 3.68 4.75 0.12
C HIS A 51 3.81 6.27 -0.02
N TYR A 52 2.84 6.88 -0.67
CA TYR A 52 2.68 8.33 -0.80
C TYR A 52 1.29 8.73 -0.26
N GLU A 53 1.26 9.78 0.51
CA GLU A 53 0.04 10.41 1.00
C GLU A 53 -0.03 11.84 0.47
N GLY A 54 -1.06 12.16 -0.28
CA GLY A 54 -1.30 13.45 -0.88
C GLY A 54 -2.62 14.07 -0.48
N SER A 55 -2.68 15.39 -0.60
CA SER A 55 -3.93 16.13 -0.41
C SER A 55 -3.91 17.41 -1.22
N SER A 56 -5.03 17.70 -1.88
CA SER A 56 -5.18 18.91 -2.68
C SER A 56 -6.58 19.50 -2.54
N ARG A 57 -6.71 20.80 -2.75
CA ARG A 57 -8.03 21.45 -2.83
C ARG A 57 -8.63 21.25 -4.21
N ALA A 58 -9.94 21.33 -4.30
CA ALA A 58 -10.66 21.25 -5.57
C ALA A 58 -10.03 22.16 -6.65
N GLY A 59 -9.72 21.55 -7.80
CA GLY A 59 -9.07 22.22 -8.93
C GLY A 59 -7.54 22.39 -8.81
N GLN A 60 -6.94 22.00 -7.69
CA GLN A 60 -5.48 22.00 -7.55
C GLN A 60 -4.89 20.66 -7.99
N THR A 61 -3.65 20.73 -8.44
CA THR A 61 -2.89 19.55 -8.89
C THR A 61 -1.68 19.35 -7.99
N GLU A 62 -1.51 18.12 -7.51
CA GLU A 62 -0.32 17.68 -6.80
C GLU A 62 0.57 16.83 -7.72
N ALA A 63 1.88 17.07 -7.66
CA ALA A 63 2.87 16.32 -8.43
C ALA A 63 3.49 15.23 -7.56
N VAL A 64 3.24 13.98 -7.92
CA VAL A 64 3.80 12.80 -7.27
C VAL A 64 4.94 12.25 -8.11
N GLU A 65 6.15 12.27 -7.58
CA GLU A 65 7.35 11.84 -8.28
C GLU A 65 7.76 10.44 -7.84
N ILE A 66 8.00 9.58 -8.84
CA ILE A 66 8.41 8.18 -8.66
C ILE A 66 9.73 8.00 -9.39
N ARG A 67 10.75 7.59 -8.67
CA ARG A 67 11.99 7.11 -9.30
C ARG A 67 11.85 5.67 -9.68
N VAL A 68 12.16 5.35 -10.93
CA VAL A 68 12.19 3.99 -11.49
C VAL A 68 13.62 3.58 -11.75
N ASP A 69 14.00 2.39 -11.24
CA ASP A 69 15.32 1.80 -11.41
C ASP A 69 15.55 1.32 -12.85
N GLU A 70 16.80 1.30 -13.31
CA GLU A 70 17.18 0.85 -14.65
C GLU A 70 16.92 -0.65 -14.90
N ARG A 71 16.83 -1.44 -13.84
CA ARG A 71 16.55 -2.88 -13.90
C ARG A 71 15.05 -3.21 -13.90
N GLU A 72 14.20 -2.20 -13.69
CA GLU A 72 12.77 -2.41 -13.59
C GLU A 72 12.16 -2.74 -14.96
N THR A 73 11.37 -3.81 -15.03
CA THR A 73 10.74 -4.26 -16.27
C THR A 73 9.22 -4.08 -16.26
N GLY A 74 8.68 -3.72 -15.11
CA GLY A 74 7.25 -3.43 -14.98
C GLY A 74 6.76 -3.65 -13.55
N PHE A 75 5.81 -2.81 -13.17
CA PHE A 75 5.16 -2.87 -11.88
C PHE A 75 3.71 -2.38 -11.97
N VAL A 76 2.95 -2.68 -10.95
CA VAL A 76 1.60 -2.13 -10.75
C VAL A 76 1.63 -1.12 -9.61
N MET A 77 0.70 -0.18 -9.59
CA MET A 77 0.55 0.81 -8.53
C MET A 77 -0.93 1.15 -8.41
N GLU A 78 -1.36 1.47 -7.22
CA GLU A 78 -2.74 1.89 -6.96
C GLU A 78 -2.76 3.27 -6.32
N LEU A 79 -3.74 4.08 -6.73
CA LEU A 79 -4.17 5.30 -6.05
C LEU A 79 -5.57 5.05 -5.51
N TRP A 80 -5.74 5.32 -4.22
CA TRP A 80 -7.01 5.23 -3.54
C TRP A 80 -7.44 6.60 -3.02
N GLY A 81 -8.64 7.03 -3.39
CA GLY A 81 -9.27 8.28 -2.97
C GLY A 81 -10.55 7.99 -2.21
N LYS A 82 -10.90 8.85 -1.26
CA LYS A 82 -12.11 8.71 -0.46
C LYS A 82 -13.27 9.43 -1.13
N ILE A 83 -14.39 8.74 -1.37
CA ILE A 83 -15.62 9.38 -1.88
C ILE A 83 -16.18 10.35 -0.83
N PRO A 84 -16.64 11.57 -1.23
CA PRO A 84 -16.97 12.02 -2.60
C PRO A 84 -15.81 12.63 -3.39
N ASP A 85 -14.59 12.63 -2.86
CA ASP A 85 -13.44 13.14 -3.56
C ASP A 85 -13.21 12.36 -4.87
N ARG A 86 -12.74 13.03 -5.90
CA ARG A 86 -12.47 12.45 -7.21
C ARG A 86 -11.18 13.02 -7.76
N HIS A 87 -10.42 12.18 -8.43
CA HIS A 87 -9.15 12.58 -8.96
C HIS A 87 -9.06 12.35 -10.47
N ALA A 88 -8.43 13.28 -11.16
CA ALA A 88 -7.97 13.09 -12.53
C ALA A 88 -6.46 13.02 -12.54
N ILE A 89 -5.90 12.22 -13.41
CA ILE A 89 -4.46 12.02 -13.50
C ILE A 89 -3.91 12.36 -14.87
N LEU A 90 -2.64 12.79 -14.89
CA LEU A 90 -1.82 12.98 -16.06
C LEU A 90 -0.41 12.50 -15.70
N ILE A 91 0.27 11.81 -16.60
CA ILE A 91 1.57 11.21 -16.35
C ILE A 91 2.59 11.86 -17.29
N ARG A 92 3.71 12.31 -16.70
CA ARG A 92 4.88 12.75 -17.44
C ARG A 92 5.99 11.70 -17.27
N THR A 93 6.57 11.29 -18.39
CA THR A 93 7.69 10.34 -18.43
C THR A 93 9.03 11.00 -18.16
N PRO A 94 10.10 10.25 -17.86
CA PRO A 94 11.46 10.79 -17.73
C PRO A 94 11.93 11.55 -18.99
N GLY A 95 11.54 11.10 -20.18
CA GLY A 95 11.83 11.79 -21.46
C GLY A 95 11.00 13.05 -21.70
N GLY A 96 10.04 13.34 -20.83
CA GLY A 96 9.24 14.58 -20.87
C GLY A 96 7.95 14.47 -21.66
N GLU A 97 7.61 13.30 -22.23
CA GLU A 97 6.30 13.07 -22.85
C GLU A 97 5.19 13.06 -21.81
N ILE A 98 4.02 13.52 -22.18
CA ILE A 98 2.89 13.71 -21.27
C ILE A 98 1.67 13.00 -21.84
N THR A 99 0.96 12.21 -21.02
CA THR A 99 -0.29 11.58 -21.40
C THR A 99 -1.43 12.60 -21.49
N PRO A 100 -2.49 12.34 -22.26
CA PRO A 100 -3.78 12.98 -22.02
C PRO A 100 -4.23 12.74 -20.57
N GLN A 101 -5.07 13.66 -20.08
CA GLN A 101 -5.69 13.50 -18.75
C GLN A 101 -6.66 12.31 -18.78
N VAL A 102 -6.62 11.51 -17.70
CA VAL A 102 -7.57 10.42 -17.44
C VAL A 102 -8.41 10.82 -16.23
N ASP A 103 -9.72 10.72 -16.35
CA ASP A 103 -10.65 11.02 -15.26
C ASP A 103 -11.71 9.91 -15.11
N PHE A 104 -12.60 10.08 -14.13
CA PHE A 104 -13.65 9.11 -13.80
C PHE A 104 -14.70 8.87 -14.92
N ARG A 105 -14.70 9.63 -16.00
CA ARG A 105 -15.57 9.43 -17.16
C ARG A 105 -15.05 8.32 -18.08
N GLU A 106 -13.77 8.01 -17.97
CA GLU A 106 -13.13 6.90 -18.68
C GLU A 106 -13.52 5.57 -18.00
N ARG A 107 -14.30 4.76 -18.68
CA ARG A 107 -14.75 3.46 -18.13
C ARG A 107 -13.84 2.30 -18.47
N ASP A 108 -13.05 2.47 -19.54
CA ASP A 108 -12.14 1.45 -20.05
C ASP A 108 -10.71 1.73 -19.60
N VAL A 109 -9.92 0.67 -19.54
CA VAL A 109 -8.48 0.81 -19.31
C VAL A 109 -7.85 1.53 -20.51
N ARG A 110 -7.18 2.64 -20.26
CA ARG A 110 -6.45 3.41 -21.27
C ARG A 110 -5.01 2.92 -21.31
N GLU A 111 -4.51 2.65 -22.51
CA GLU A 111 -3.09 2.36 -22.74
C GLU A 111 -2.41 3.53 -23.43
N PHE A 112 -1.28 3.93 -22.89
CA PHE A 112 -0.41 4.98 -23.43
C PHE A 112 0.92 4.39 -23.84
N SER A 113 1.36 4.69 -25.07
CA SER A 113 2.68 4.36 -25.59
C SER A 113 3.39 5.67 -25.95
N PHE A 114 4.68 5.73 -25.73
CA PHE A 114 5.49 6.93 -25.92
C PHE A 114 6.41 6.78 -27.12
N VAL A 115 6.78 7.90 -27.73
CA VAL A 115 7.58 7.92 -28.97
C VAL A 115 9.08 7.79 -28.65
N TYR A 116 9.52 8.40 -27.56
CA TYR A 116 10.94 8.46 -27.21
C TYR A 116 11.35 7.34 -26.24
N GLU A 117 10.40 6.60 -25.73
CA GLU A 117 10.63 5.54 -24.73
C GLU A 117 9.82 4.30 -25.06
N ASN A 118 10.35 3.11 -24.77
CA ASN A 118 9.59 1.86 -24.96
C ASN A 118 8.50 1.66 -23.88
N THR A 119 8.38 2.59 -22.96
CA THR A 119 7.42 2.54 -21.87
C THR A 119 5.99 2.43 -22.40
N LYS A 120 5.21 1.54 -21.79
CA LYS A 120 3.75 1.53 -21.92
C LYS A 120 3.13 1.65 -20.54
N ILE A 121 2.07 2.44 -20.44
CA ILE A 121 1.35 2.63 -19.18
C ILE A 121 -0.14 2.36 -19.44
N GLN A 122 -0.68 1.42 -18.69
CA GLN A 122 -2.12 1.17 -18.65
C GLN A 122 -2.69 1.84 -17.39
N VAL A 123 -3.77 2.56 -17.57
CA VAL A 123 -4.48 3.24 -16.48
C VAL A 123 -5.95 2.84 -16.51
N GLY A 124 -6.44 2.30 -15.41
CA GLY A 124 -7.86 2.02 -15.19
C GLY A 124 -8.39 2.89 -14.06
N HIS A 125 -9.59 3.46 -14.24
CA HIS A 125 -10.25 4.28 -13.23
C HIS A 125 -11.59 3.65 -12.83
N VAL A 126 -11.69 3.26 -11.56
CA VAL A 126 -12.91 2.72 -10.94
C VAL A 126 -13.40 3.75 -9.93
N LEU A 127 -14.45 4.49 -10.30
CA LEU A 127 -14.98 5.57 -9.45
C LEU A 127 -15.47 5.07 -8.10
N VAL A 128 -16.08 3.90 -8.07
CA VAL A 128 -16.57 3.25 -6.84
C VAL A 128 -16.16 1.79 -6.90
N GLU A 129 -15.12 1.43 -6.15
CA GLU A 129 -14.71 0.04 -5.99
C GLU A 129 -15.77 -0.69 -5.16
N GLN A 130 -16.15 -1.91 -5.57
CA GLN A 130 -17.36 -2.59 -5.09
C GLN A 130 -17.33 -2.97 -3.61
N ARG A 131 -16.15 -3.17 -3.04
CA ARG A 131 -16.01 -3.64 -1.65
C ARG A 131 -15.77 -2.50 -0.68
N SER A 132 -14.85 -1.62 -1.00
CA SER A 132 -14.52 -0.44 -0.18
C SER A 132 -15.52 0.70 -0.35
N GLY A 133 -16.15 0.80 -1.52
CA GLY A 133 -16.98 1.95 -1.90
C GLY A 133 -16.17 3.20 -2.26
N GLU A 134 -14.86 3.07 -2.44
CA GLU A 134 -13.93 4.17 -2.67
C GLU A 134 -13.45 4.26 -4.12
N GLU A 135 -12.79 5.37 -4.46
CA GLU A 135 -12.16 5.56 -5.76
C GLU A 135 -10.86 4.77 -5.83
N LEU A 136 -10.70 4.02 -6.93
CA LEU A 136 -9.46 3.33 -7.27
C LEU A 136 -8.97 3.75 -8.66
N ILE A 137 -7.74 4.23 -8.75
CA ILE A 137 -7.03 4.38 -10.02
C ILE A 137 -5.87 3.39 -10.03
N PHE A 138 -5.93 2.47 -10.97
CA PHE A 138 -4.93 1.42 -11.13
C PHE A 138 -3.98 1.77 -12.26
N PHE A 139 -2.68 1.59 -12.01
CA PHE A 139 -1.61 1.82 -12.97
C PHE A 139 -0.86 0.52 -13.21
N ARG A 140 -0.54 0.26 -14.47
CA ARG A 140 0.38 -0.80 -14.84
C ARG A 140 1.45 -0.24 -15.76
N PHE A 141 2.68 -0.25 -15.30
CA PHE A 141 3.86 0.13 -16.06
C PHE A 141 4.46 -1.11 -16.71
N LEU A 142 4.76 -1.03 -18.00
CA LEU A 142 5.38 -2.08 -18.80
C LEU A 142 6.62 -1.49 -19.45
N ASP A 143 7.75 -2.15 -19.27
CA ASP A 143 9.07 -1.72 -19.74
C ASP A 143 9.34 -0.22 -19.47
N PRO A 144 9.18 0.25 -18.21
CA PRO A 144 9.33 1.66 -17.89
C PRO A 144 10.76 2.12 -18.10
N ALA A 145 10.94 3.28 -18.73
CA ALA A 145 12.24 3.91 -18.84
C ALA A 145 12.78 4.26 -17.44
N PRO A 146 14.10 4.12 -17.21
CA PRO A 146 14.68 4.52 -15.94
C PRO A 146 14.64 6.04 -15.77
N GLY A 147 14.41 6.50 -14.54
CA GLY A 147 14.36 7.93 -14.24
C GLY A 147 13.17 8.31 -13.37
N VAL A 148 12.74 9.55 -13.48
CA VAL A 148 11.65 10.09 -12.65
C VAL A 148 10.38 10.26 -13.50
N PHE A 149 9.36 9.50 -13.17
CA PHE A 149 8.00 9.73 -13.63
C PHE A 149 7.32 10.73 -12.69
N THR A 150 6.52 11.63 -13.25
CA THR A 150 5.67 12.52 -12.46
C THR A 150 4.21 12.23 -12.75
N ILE A 151 3.46 11.87 -11.71
CA ILE A 151 2.01 11.70 -11.80
C ILE A 151 1.38 12.96 -11.22
N TYR A 152 0.68 13.70 -12.06
CA TYR A 152 -0.08 14.86 -11.65
C TYR A 152 -1.47 14.41 -11.25
N VAL A 153 -1.80 14.55 -9.98
CA VAL A 153 -3.10 14.20 -9.40
C VAL A 153 -3.88 15.48 -9.18
N THR A 154 -4.98 15.64 -9.92
CA THR A 154 -5.83 16.83 -9.84
C THR A 154 -7.10 16.49 -9.08
N ALA A 155 -7.36 17.18 -7.98
CA ALA A 155 -8.61 17.08 -7.24
C ALA A 155 -9.75 17.69 -8.07
N MET A 156 -10.72 16.85 -8.44
CA MET A 156 -11.86 17.25 -9.30
C MET A 156 -13.00 17.89 -8.52
N GLY A 157 -12.97 17.81 -7.20
CA GLY A 157 -13.85 18.45 -6.23
C GLY A 157 -15.35 18.34 -6.46
N THR A 158 -16.10 18.15 -5.41
CA THR A 158 -17.59 18.18 -5.46
C THR A 158 -18.20 19.46 -4.88
N GLY A 159 -17.39 20.47 -4.59
CA GLY A 159 -17.96 21.80 -4.42
C GLY A 159 -17.79 22.55 -3.09
N SER A 160 -17.13 22.06 -2.07
CA SER A 160 -16.71 22.98 -1.00
C SER A 160 -15.23 23.29 -1.07
N GLN A 161 -14.88 24.54 -1.30
CA GLN A 161 -13.47 25.00 -1.34
C GLN A 161 -12.73 24.82 0.00
N GLU A 162 -13.41 24.38 1.05
CA GLU A 162 -12.86 24.22 2.40
C GLU A 162 -12.33 22.82 2.66
N ASN A 163 -12.78 21.80 1.93
CA ASN A 163 -12.33 20.43 2.13
C ASN A 163 -11.11 20.15 1.24
N GLN A 164 -10.11 19.54 1.83
CA GLN A 164 -8.99 18.96 1.10
C GLN A 164 -9.36 17.53 0.69
N ASP A 165 -9.31 17.25 -0.61
CA ASP A 165 -9.39 15.90 -1.15
C ASP A 165 -8.10 15.18 -0.76
N SER A 166 -8.20 13.98 -0.21
CA SER A 166 -7.05 13.16 0.20
C SER A 166 -6.96 11.90 -0.64
N PHE A 167 -5.73 11.52 -0.97
CA PHE A 167 -5.47 10.28 -1.68
C PHE A 167 -4.20 9.61 -1.17
N HIS A 168 -4.12 8.32 -1.36
CA HIS A 168 -2.94 7.53 -1.06
C HIS A 168 -2.50 6.76 -2.29
N MET A 169 -1.20 6.54 -2.44
CA MET A 169 -0.65 5.73 -3.52
C MET A 169 0.31 4.69 -2.95
N TRP A 170 0.23 3.46 -3.45
CA TRP A 170 1.13 2.38 -3.06
C TRP A 170 1.78 1.74 -4.27
N LEU A 171 3.10 1.59 -4.18
CA LEU A 171 3.89 0.68 -5.01
C LEU A 171 3.77 -0.75 -4.46
N PRO A 172 4.11 -1.78 -5.24
CA PRO A 172 4.17 -3.14 -4.73
C PRO A 172 5.24 -3.30 -3.65
N LEU A 173 5.21 -4.44 -2.96
CA LEU A 173 6.30 -4.81 -2.05
C LEU A 173 7.63 -4.85 -2.79
N LYS A 174 8.72 -4.51 -2.12
CA LYS A 174 10.09 -4.53 -2.68
C LYS A 174 10.47 -5.86 -3.33
N GLU A 175 9.93 -6.97 -2.85
CA GLU A 175 10.18 -8.30 -3.41
C GLU A 175 9.61 -8.47 -4.83
N PHE A 176 8.66 -7.63 -5.24
CA PHE A 176 8.06 -7.62 -6.58
C PHE A 176 8.67 -6.57 -7.51
N LEU A 177 9.58 -5.75 -7.00
CA LEU A 177 10.33 -4.77 -7.78
C LEU A 177 11.73 -5.31 -8.10
N ARG A 178 12.26 -4.99 -9.27
CA ARG A 178 13.58 -5.48 -9.69
C ARG A 178 14.72 -4.54 -9.34
N GLY A 179 14.44 -3.44 -8.68
CA GLY A 179 15.43 -2.45 -8.30
C GLY A 179 14.90 -1.46 -7.28
N GLU A 180 15.55 -0.32 -7.22
CA GLU A 180 15.21 0.79 -6.32
C GLU A 180 14.15 1.69 -6.97
N THR A 181 12.89 1.22 -7.00
CA THR A 181 11.73 2.01 -7.47
C THR A 181 10.95 2.51 -6.27
N TYR A 182 10.82 3.84 -6.11
CA TYR A 182 10.26 4.45 -4.92
C TYR A 182 9.70 5.86 -5.15
N PHE A 183 8.85 6.34 -4.24
CA PHE A 183 8.39 7.74 -4.23
C PHE A 183 9.49 8.67 -3.69
N LEU A 184 9.71 9.81 -4.34
CA LEU A 184 10.73 10.77 -3.88
C LEU A 184 10.32 11.51 -2.60
N ARG A 185 9.02 11.60 -2.31
CA ARG A 185 8.46 12.18 -1.08
C ARG A 185 7.51 11.19 -0.40
N PRO A 186 8.02 10.08 0.13
CA PRO A 186 7.17 9.03 0.71
C PRO A 186 6.61 9.43 2.08
N SER A 187 5.47 8.84 2.43
CA SER A 187 4.97 8.78 3.81
C SER A 187 5.37 7.44 4.45
N PRO A 188 5.99 7.43 5.64
CA PRO A 188 6.31 6.19 6.34
C PRO A 188 5.12 5.59 7.09
N TYR A 189 4.01 6.31 7.16
CA TYR A 189 2.79 5.90 7.84
C TYR A 189 1.83 5.20 6.86
N THR A 190 0.81 4.53 7.39
CA THR A 190 -0.18 3.77 6.61
C THR A 190 0.50 2.72 5.70
N THR A 191 1.52 2.05 6.28
CA THR A 191 2.36 1.04 5.60
C THR A 191 2.14 -0.37 6.14
N ILE A 192 1.00 -0.61 6.79
CA ILE A 192 0.56 -1.94 7.21
C ILE A 192 0.05 -2.69 5.98
N LEU A 193 0.46 -3.95 5.86
CA LEU A 193 0.03 -4.81 4.77
C LEU A 193 -1.40 -5.33 4.97
N GLU A 194 -2.13 -5.50 3.88
CA GLU A 194 -3.31 -6.35 3.86
C GLU A 194 -2.91 -7.83 4.12
N PRO A 195 -3.67 -8.58 4.95
CA PRO A 195 -4.95 -8.24 5.57
C PRO A 195 -4.84 -7.66 7.00
N GLY A 196 -3.66 -7.23 7.44
CA GLY A 196 -3.43 -6.70 8.79
C GLY A 196 -4.17 -5.39 9.10
N ASN A 197 -4.73 -4.74 8.10
CA ASN A 197 -5.53 -3.51 8.26
C ASN A 197 -6.94 -3.78 8.84
N ALA A 198 -7.43 -5.02 8.80
CA ALA A 198 -8.76 -5.36 9.28
C ALA A 198 -8.85 -5.24 10.81
N ARG A 199 -9.99 -4.76 11.30
CA ARG A 199 -10.23 -4.48 12.73
C ARG A 199 -10.11 -5.73 13.60
N GLU A 200 -10.63 -6.84 13.14
CA GLU A 200 -10.76 -8.11 13.88
C GLU A 200 -9.48 -8.93 13.90
N ILE A 201 -8.50 -8.56 13.09
CA ILE A 201 -7.21 -9.25 12.96
C ILE A 201 -6.20 -8.58 13.88
N ILE A 202 -5.49 -9.37 14.67
CA ILE A 202 -4.37 -8.89 15.48
C ILE A 202 -3.16 -8.67 14.57
N THR A 203 -2.65 -7.45 14.54
CA THR A 203 -1.51 -7.06 13.71
C THR A 203 -0.31 -6.74 14.56
N VAL A 204 0.82 -7.34 14.26
CA VAL A 204 2.03 -7.29 15.09
C VAL A 204 3.18 -6.62 14.34
N SER A 205 3.74 -5.57 14.93
CA SER A 205 4.99 -4.93 14.51
C SER A 205 6.21 -5.61 15.15
N ALA A 206 7.40 -5.17 14.73
CA ALA A 206 8.65 -5.74 15.22
C ALA A 206 9.48 -4.74 16.02
N TYR A 207 10.20 -5.26 17.01
CA TYR A 207 11.26 -4.53 17.73
C TYR A 207 12.49 -5.44 17.94
N ASP A 208 13.64 -4.82 18.23
CA ASP A 208 14.87 -5.51 18.64
C ASP A 208 14.84 -5.72 20.16
N ASP A 209 14.74 -6.95 20.62
CA ASP A 209 14.66 -7.30 22.04
C ASP A 209 15.96 -7.07 22.82
N ARG A 210 17.08 -6.90 22.13
CA ARG A 210 18.39 -6.64 22.75
C ARG A 210 18.51 -5.21 23.30
N ASN A 211 17.81 -4.25 22.71
CA ASN A 211 17.91 -2.83 23.05
C ASN A 211 16.57 -2.10 23.12
N GLY A 212 15.46 -2.79 22.83
CA GLY A 212 14.13 -2.22 22.82
C GLY A 212 13.82 -1.29 21.65
N SER A 213 14.71 -1.20 20.63
CA SER A 213 14.49 -0.30 19.51
C SER A 213 13.42 -0.83 18.55
N PHE A 214 12.60 0.07 18.03
CA PHE A 214 11.63 -0.25 16.99
C PHE A 214 12.35 -0.67 15.71
N TYR A 215 11.87 -1.72 15.05
CA TYR A 215 12.39 -2.14 13.73
C TYR A 215 11.92 -1.15 12.66
N THR A 216 12.86 -0.39 12.09
CA THR A 216 12.57 0.74 11.20
C THR A 216 11.79 0.37 9.94
N SER A 217 11.98 -0.86 9.44
CA SER A 217 11.23 -1.36 8.28
C SER A 217 9.83 -1.86 8.65
N SER A 218 9.51 -2.01 9.95
CA SER A 218 8.18 -2.48 10.35
C SER A 218 7.09 -1.54 9.84
N GLY A 219 6.02 -2.13 9.31
CA GLY A 219 4.83 -1.41 8.89
C GLY A 219 4.25 -0.57 10.03
N ARG A 220 3.79 0.63 9.71
CA ARG A 220 3.28 1.65 10.64
C ARG A 220 1.87 2.04 10.28
N GLY A 221 1.03 2.22 11.29
CA GLY A 221 -0.31 2.79 11.16
C GLY A 221 -0.29 4.32 11.17
N TYR A 222 -1.41 4.95 11.21
CA TYR A 222 -2.74 4.31 11.33
C TYR A 222 -3.16 3.63 10.02
N THR A 223 -4.31 2.90 10.04
CA THR A 223 -4.98 2.56 8.77
C THR A 223 -5.56 3.84 8.13
N ARG A 224 -6.00 3.77 6.89
CA ARG A 224 -6.64 4.93 6.23
C ARG A 224 -7.89 5.42 6.95
N GLN A 225 -8.64 4.53 7.63
CA GLN A 225 -9.78 4.88 8.48
C GLN A 225 -9.40 5.42 9.85
N GLY A 226 -8.12 5.52 10.16
CA GLY A 226 -7.65 6.00 11.44
C GLY A 226 -7.70 4.96 12.58
N LEU A 227 -7.84 3.66 12.27
CA LEU A 227 -7.70 2.62 13.28
C LEU A 227 -6.27 2.58 13.77
N VAL A 228 -6.12 2.42 15.08
CA VAL A 228 -4.81 2.21 15.70
C VAL A 228 -4.33 0.80 15.34
N LYS A 229 -3.33 0.72 14.50
CA LYS A 229 -2.62 -0.48 14.10
C LYS A 229 -1.13 -0.14 13.98
N PRO A 230 -0.22 -1.07 14.21
CA PRO A 230 -0.37 -2.43 14.74
C PRO A 230 -0.96 -2.44 16.14
N ASP A 231 -1.53 -3.58 16.59
CA ASP A 231 -2.13 -3.71 17.92
C ASP A 231 -1.06 -3.72 19.02
N PHE A 232 0.09 -4.35 18.75
CA PHE A 232 1.26 -4.35 19.61
C PHE A 232 2.55 -4.70 18.85
N SER A 233 3.69 -4.68 19.55
CA SER A 233 5.00 -5.07 19.02
C SER A 233 5.53 -6.31 19.72
N ALA A 234 6.24 -7.17 18.97
CA ALA A 234 6.91 -8.34 19.48
C ALA A 234 8.36 -8.42 18.94
N PRO A 235 9.26 -9.22 19.57
CA PRO A 235 10.60 -9.41 19.02
C PRO A 235 10.56 -9.88 17.58
N GLY A 236 11.39 -9.25 16.73
CA GLY A 236 11.42 -9.57 15.29
C GLY A 236 12.76 -9.30 14.63
N VAL A 237 13.77 -8.88 15.39
CA VAL A 237 15.10 -8.56 14.88
C VAL A 237 16.14 -9.58 15.33
N SER A 238 16.87 -10.15 14.37
CA SER A 238 17.94 -11.16 14.63
C SER A 238 17.45 -12.38 15.42
N ILE A 239 16.24 -12.82 15.20
CA ILE A 239 15.63 -13.98 15.84
C ILE A 239 16.32 -15.24 15.35
N SER A 240 16.73 -16.11 16.29
CA SER A 240 17.33 -17.41 15.97
C SER A 240 16.26 -18.38 15.48
N THR A 241 16.43 -18.88 14.27
CA THR A 241 15.55 -19.86 13.62
C THR A 241 16.33 -21.07 13.14
N ALA A 242 15.65 -22.11 12.66
CA ALA A 242 16.30 -23.26 12.03
C ALA A 242 17.13 -22.89 10.77
N LEU A 243 16.84 -21.74 10.16
CA LEU A 243 17.54 -21.20 8.98
C LEU A 243 18.58 -20.14 9.36
N GLY A 244 18.99 -20.04 10.63
CA GLY A 244 19.88 -19.02 11.15
C GLY A 244 19.12 -17.80 11.69
N LYS A 245 19.84 -16.69 11.85
CA LYS A 245 19.23 -15.43 12.33
C LYS A 245 18.43 -14.76 11.22
N GLN A 246 17.20 -14.46 11.51
CA GLN A 246 16.25 -13.80 10.59
C GLN A 246 15.68 -12.53 11.22
N THR A 247 15.23 -11.60 10.38
CA THR A 247 14.60 -10.34 10.83
C THR A 247 13.35 -10.07 10.00
N GLY A 248 12.27 -9.70 10.65
CA GLY A 248 11.02 -9.32 9.99
C GLY A 248 9.80 -9.42 10.92
N THR A 249 8.75 -8.71 10.58
CA THR A 249 7.46 -8.72 11.31
C THR A 249 6.75 -10.07 11.25
N SER A 250 7.06 -10.90 10.25
CA SER A 250 6.58 -12.29 10.17
C SER A 250 7.02 -13.15 11.35
N LEU A 251 8.23 -12.91 11.88
CA LEU A 251 8.74 -13.58 13.08
C LEU A 251 8.02 -13.08 14.32
N SER A 252 7.76 -11.78 14.41
CA SER A 252 6.98 -11.18 15.49
C SER A 252 5.56 -11.78 15.55
N ALA A 253 4.91 -11.94 14.39
CA ALA A 253 3.61 -12.58 14.28
C ALA A 253 3.68 -14.06 14.72
N ALA A 254 4.71 -14.80 14.32
CA ALA A 254 4.88 -16.20 14.70
C ALA A 254 5.13 -16.37 16.20
N ILE A 255 5.97 -15.53 16.82
CA ILE A 255 6.20 -15.52 18.27
C ILE A 255 4.91 -15.22 19.02
N SER A 256 4.15 -14.22 18.55
CA SER A 256 2.86 -13.85 19.15
C SER A 256 1.82 -14.98 19.02
N ALA A 257 1.80 -15.68 17.89
CA ALA A 257 0.92 -16.83 17.70
C ALA A 257 1.29 -18.00 18.64
N GLY A 258 2.59 -18.23 18.84
CA GLY A 258 3.06 -19.22 19.81
C GLY A 258 2.71 -18.87 21.26
N ALA A 259 2.71 -17.58 21.62
CA ALA A 259 2.32 -17.11 22.95
C ALA A 259 0.80 -17.19 23.20
N ALA A 260 -0.02 -17.16 22.13
CA ALA A 260 -1.47 -17.27 22.20
C ALA A 260 -1.97 -18.73 22.21
N ALA A 261 -1.11 -19.70 21.89
CA ALA A 261 -1.41 -21.13 21.83
C ALA A 261 -1.33 -21.81 23.19
#